data_feda8879416bcd88685a5ee850768cfa
#
_entry.id   feda8879416bcd88685a5ee850768cfa
#
_cell.length_a   1.000
_cell.length_b   1.000
_cell.length_c   1.000
_cell.angle_alpha   90.00
_cell.angle_beta   90.00
_cell.angle_gamma   90.00
#
_symmetry.space_group_name_H-M   'P 1'
#
loop_
_entity.id
_entity.type
_entity.pdbx_description
1 polymer ?
#
loop_
_entity_poly.entity_id
_entity_poly.type
_entity_poly.pdbx_seq_one_letter_code
_entity_poly.pdbx_strand_id
1 'polypeptide(L)'
;MNAMQKMTEGMIKENQPKFEVGDTVRVSVRIKEGDKERIQAFEGTVIAKKHGGIAETFTVRRTSYGVGVERVFPVNSPFVENVEVVRCGKVRRAKLFYLRSRTGKAAKVKARVLLSANMQQKGRTVGVLPFLFYQFLCQARGLDWLWQVPL
;
A
#
# COMPACT_ATOMS: atom_id res chain seq x y z
N MET A 1 5.92 -33.60 -5.27
CA MET A 1 4.80 -32.90 -4.60
C MET A 1 4.17 -33.85 -3.60
N ASN A 2 4.11 -33.46 -2.31
CA ASN A 2 3.49 -34.27 -1.28
C ASN A 2 1.96 -34.25 -1.41
N ALA A 3 1.29 -35.37 -1.05
CA ALA A 3 -0.18 -35.48 -1.10
C ALA A 3 -0.88 -34.32 -0.33
N MET A 4 -0.32 -33.90 0.79
CA MET A 4 -0.76 -32.75 1.57
C MET A 4 -0.73 -31.44 0.78
N GLN A 5 0.28 -31.20 -0.05
CA GLN A 5 0.36 -29.99 -0.88
C GLN A 5 -0.74 -29.97 -1.95
N LYS A 6 -1.03 -31.09 -2.58
CA LYS A 6 -2.14 -31.22 -3.55
C LYS A 6 -3.51 -30.90 -2.94
N MET A 7 -3.76 -31.37 -1.70
CA MET A 7 -5.01 -31.07 -1.00
C MET A 7 -5.17 -29.60 -0.62
N THR A 8 -4.05 -28.89 -0.42
CA THR A 8 -4.07 -27.51 0.06
C THR A 8 -4.05 -26.47 -1.07
N GLU A 9 -3.75 -26.86 -2.31
CA GLU A 9 -3.69 -25.92 -3.45
C GLU A 9 -5.02 -25.21 -3.70
N GLY A 10 -6.15 -25.92 -3.57
CA GLY A 10 -7.49 -25.33 -3.72
C GLY A 10 -7.94 -24.40 -2.56
N MET A 11 -7.21 -24.37 -1.44
CA MET A 11 -7.57 -23.56 -0.27
C MET A 11 -6.77 -22.25 -0.20
N ILE A 12 -5.83 -22.04 -1.10
CA ILE A 12 -5.04 -20.80 -1.18
C ILE A 12 -5.87 -19.73 -1.90
N LYS A 13 -5.99 -18.55 -1.31
CA LYS A 13 -6.66 -17.42 -1.96
C LYS A 13 -5.92 -17.00 -3.23
N GLU A 14 -6.63 -16.91 -4.35
CA GLU A 14 -6.08 -16.47 -5.64
C GLU A 14 -5.55 -15.02 -5.56
N ASN A 15 -6.29 -14.16 -4.87
CA ASN A 15 -5.92 -12.76 -4.67
C ASN A 15 -5.23 -12.56 -3.32
N GLN A 16 -3.97 -12.97 -3.21
CA GLN A 16 -3.19 -12.69 -2.01
C GLN A 16 -2.77 -11.22 -1.96
N PRO A 17 -2.95 -10.56 -0.81
CA PRO A 17 -2.53 -9.16 -0.65
C PRO A 17 -1.02 -9.03 -0.72
N LYS A 18 -0.53 -8.11 -1.56
CA LYS A 18 0.90 -7.84 -1.73
C LYS A 18 1.34 -6.76 -0.73
N PHE A 19 1.98 -7.15 0.35
CA PHE A 19 2.59 -6.26 1.34
C PHE A 19 3.91 -6.84 1.85
N GLU A 20 4.75 -5.98 2.38
CA GLU A 20 6.07 -6.34 2.91
C GLU A 20 6.14 -6.09 4.43
N VAL A 21 7.18 -6.68 5.06
CA VAL A 21 7.47 -6.39 6.47
C VAL A 21 7.89 -4.92 6.60
N GLY A 22 7.34 -4.23 7.59
CA GLY A 22 7.54 -2.80 7.80
C GLY A 22 6.45 -1.91 7.23
N ASP A 23 5.58 -2.44 6.37
CA ASP A 23 4.44 -1.69 5.86
C ASP A 23 3.40 -1.46 6.95
N THR A 24 2.74 -0.30 6.88
CA THR A 24 1.55 -0.04 7.68
C THR A 24 0.34 -0.51 6.88
N VAL A 25 -0.37 -1.49 7.43
CA VAL A 25 -1.53 -2.11 6.79
C VAL A 25 -2.79 -1.91 7.60
N ARG A 26 -3.91 -1.85 6.91
CA ARG A 26 -5.27 -1.90 7.48
C ARG A 26 -5.87 -3.24 7.11
N VAL A 27 -6.10 -4.08 8.11
CA VAL A 27 -6.67 -5.41 7.96
C VAL A 27 -8.14 -5.36 8.34
N SER A 28 -9.02 -5.67 7.40
CA SER A 28 -10.47 -5.80 7.62
C SER A 28 -10.77 -7.22 8.05
N VAL A 29 -11.22 -7.38 9.29
CA VAL A 29 -11.51 -8.69 9.89
C VAL A 29 -13.02 -8.81 10.10
N ARG A 30 -13.59 -9.88 9.56
CA ARG A 30 -14.98 -10.25 9.79
C ARG A 30 -15.11 -10.92 11.16
N ILE A 31 -15.95 -10.36 12.02
CA ILE A 31 -16.26 -10.89 13.33
C ILE A 31 -17.72 -11.36 13.31
N LYS A 32 -17.95 -12.59 13.72
CA LYS A 32 -19.29 -13.16 13.88
C LYS A 32 -19.63 -13.20 15.36
N GLU A 33 -20.70 -12.51 15.72
CA GLU A 33 -21.20 -12.41 17.10
C GLU A 33 -22.66 -12.93 17.13
N GLY A 34 -22.83 -14.22 17.39
CA GLY A 34 -24.12 -14.88 17.26
C GLY A 34 -24.65 -14.83 15.83
N ASP A 35 -25.81 -14.20 15.63
CA ASP A 35 -26.46 -14.03 14.32
C ASP A 35 -26.00 -12.76 13.57
N LYS A 36 -25.19 -11.92 14.21
CA LYS A 36 -24.70 -10.66 13.63
C LYS A 36 -23.25 -10.81 13.14
N GLU A 37 -22.98 -10.26 11.96
CA GLU A 37 -21.64 -10.17 11.42
C GLU A 37 -21.25 -8.69 11.31
N ARG A 38 -20.01 -8.37 11.70
CA ARG A 38 -19.46 -7.02 11.55
C ARG A 38 -18.01 -7.07 11.08
N ILE A 39 -17.60 -6.06 10.35
CA ILE A 39 -16.21 -5.89 9.90
C ILE A 39 -15.52 -4.93 10.86
N GLN A 40 -14.37 -5.37 11.40
CA GLN A 40 -13.52 -4.55 12.24
C GLN A 40 -12.18 -4.31 11.56
N ALA A 41 -11.80 -3.06 11.40
CA ALA A 41 -10.50 -2.69 10.87
C ALA A 41 -9.42 -2.69 11.97
N PHE A 42 -8.31 -3.36 11.70
CA PHE A 42 -7.12 -3.35 12.55
C PHE A 42 -5.96 -2.73 11.77
N GLU A 43 -5.56 -1.51 12.13
CA GLU A 43 -4.47 -0.80 11.49
C GLU A 43 -3.20 -0.88 12.32
N GLY A 44 -2.06 -1.20 11.68
CA GLY A 44 -0.78 -1.28 12.36
C GLY A 44 0.37 -1.61 11.41
N THR A 45 1.57 -1.75 11.97
CA THR A 45 2.78 -2.07 11.21
C THR A 45 3.02 -3.57 11.20
N VAL A 46 3.32 -4.14 10.04
CA VAL A 46 3.71 -5.56 9.90
C VAL A 46 5.10 -5.76 10.47
N ILE A 47 5.22 -6.55 11.53
CA ILE A 47 6.50 -6.83 12.20
C ILE A 47 7.14 -8.13 11.76
N ALA A 48 6.37 -9.10 11.33
CA ALA A 48 6.86 -10.40 10.88
C ALA A 48 5.90 -11.02 9.87
N LYS A 49 6.46 -11.78 8.94
CA LYS A 49 5.72 -12.63 8.00
C LYS A 49 6.34 -14.03 8.09
N LYS A 50 5.51 -15.06 8.23
CA LYS A 50 5.91 -16.47 8.22
C LYS A 50 5.32 -17.10 6.98
N HIS A 51 6.19 -17.58 6.11
CA HIS A 51 5.80 -18.31 4.91
C HIS A 51 5.54 -19.77 5.25
N GLY A 52 4.54 -20.36 4.65
CA GLY A 52 4.15 -21.75 4.91
C GLY A 52 2.98 -22.21 4.04
N GLY A 53 2.86 -21.67 2.81
CA GLY A 53 1.76 -22.01 1.91
C GLY A 53 0.41 -21.63 2.56
N ILE A 54 -0.46 -22.61 2.76
CA ILE A 54 -1.79 -22.38 3.37
C ILE A 54 -1.69 -21.83 4.80
N ALA A 55 -0.66 -22.23 5.57
CA ALA A 55 -0.42 -21.77 6.94
C ALA A 55 0.36 -20.44 7.03
N GLU A 56 0.46 -19.71 5.92
CA GLU A 56 1.13 -18.40 5.92
C GLU A 56 0.42 -17.41 6.84
N THR A 57 1.23 -16.77 7.71
CA THR A 57 0.72 -15.81 8.70
C THR A 57 1.57 -14.54 8.71
N PHE A 58 0.94 -13.43 9.06
CA PHE A 58 1.63 -12.17 9.31
C PHE A 58 1.20 -11.59 10.65
N THR A 59 2.14 -10.90 11.30
CA THR A 59 1.90 -10.27 12.60
C THR A 59 1.88 -8.76 12.42
N VAL A 60 0.79 -8.14 12.87
CA VAL A 60 0.61 -6.69 12.86
C VAL A 60 0.68 -6.16 14.28
N ARG A 61 1.50 -5.11 14.48
CA ARG A 61 1.63 -4.39 15.74
C ARG A 61 1.04 -3.02 15.65
N ARG A 62 0.24 -2.65 16.62
CA ARG A 62 -0.26 -1.30 16.83
C ARG A 62 -0.06 -0.88 18.28
N THR A 63 0.05 0.40 18.54
CA THR A 63 0.03 0.96 19.88
C THR A 63 -1.34 1.57 20.13
N SER A 64 -2.00 1.11 21.18
CA SER A 64 -3.30 1.60 21.60
C SER A 64 -3.20 2.07 23.05
N TYR A 65 -3.49 3.34 23.30
CA TYR A 65 -3.42 3.94 24.65
C TYR A 65 -2.06 3.70 25.36
N GLY A 66 -0.95 3.76 24.63
CA GLY A 66 0.39 3.51 25.18
C GLY A 66 0.78 2.04 25.27
N VAL A 67 -0.15 1.10 25.11
CA VAL A 67 0.10 -0.34 25.13
C VAL A 67 0.32 -0.88 23.72
N GLY A 68 1.38 -1.68 23.55
CA GLY A 68 1.66 -2.36 22.28
C GLY A 68 0.81 -3.62 22.15
N VAL A 69 -0.05 -3.67 21.14
CA VAL A 69 -0.90 -4.82 20.81
C VAL A 69 -0.39 -5.47 19.54
N GLU A 70 -0.21 -6.79 19.59
CA GLU A 70 0.19 -7.60 18.43
C GLU A 70 -0.91 -8.62 18.12
N ARG A 71 -1.26 -8.71 16.84
CA ARG A 71 -2.21 -9.70 16.36
C ARG A 71 -1.63 -10.45 15.17
N VAL A 72 -1.76 -11.78 15.21
CA VAL A 72 -1.34 -12.66 14.13
C VAL A 72 -2.55 -12.96 13.26
N PHE A 73 -2.39 -12.76 11.95
CA PHE A 73 -3.44 -13.02 10.97
C PHE A 73 -2.96 -14.09 9.98
N PRO A 74 -3.72 -15.17 9.78
CA PRO A 74 -3.50 -16.09 8.66
C PRO A 74 -3.91 -15.40 7.35
N VAL A 75 -3.04 -15.47 6.33
CA VAL A 75 -3.31 -14.82 5.03
C VAL A 75 -4.52 -15.44 4.33
N ASN A 76 -4.61 -16.79 4.37
CA ASN A 76 -5.64 -17.54 3.66
C ASN A 76 -6.95 -17.72 4.46
N SER A 77 -7.06 -17.09 5.65
CA SER A 77 -8.27 -17.20 6.48
C SER A 77 -9.47 -16.53 5.81
N PRO A 78 -10.68 -17.13 5.84
CA PRO A 78 -11.91 -16.50 5.36
C PRO A 78 -12.34 -15.32 6.22
N PHE A 79 -11.87 -15.24 7.47
CA PHE A 79 -12.16 -14.11 8.35
C PHE A 79 -11.38 -12.84 8.00
N VAL A 80 -10.25 -12.96 7.30
CA VAL A 80 -9.51 -11.82 6.76
C VAL A 80 -10.10 -11.47 5.39
N GLU A 81 -10.85 -10.39 5.34
CA GLU A 81 -11.59 -9.98 4.14
C GLU A 81 -10.69 -9.22 3.18
N ASN A 82 -10.05 -8.16 3.67
CA ASN A 82 -9.14 -7.33 2.87
C ASN A 82 -7.94 -6.88 3.69
N VAL A 83 -6.81 -6.66 3.00
CA VAL A 83 -5.59 -6.08 3.58
C VAL A 83 -5.14 -4.95 2.66
N GLU A 84 -5.25 -3.72 3.14
CA GLU A 84 -4.86 -2.52 2.42
C GLU A 84 -3.53 -2.00 2.94
N VAL A 85 -2.62 -1.65 2.04
CA VAL A 85 -1.36 -0.99 2.40
C VAL A 85 -1.60 0.52 2.48
N VAL A 86 -1.58 1.05 3.70
CA VAL A 86 -1.74 2.48 3.96
C VAL A 86 -0.45 3.24 3.68
N ARG A 87 0.69 2.64 4.05
CA ARG A 87 2.00 3.25 3.88
C ARG A 87 3.09 2.19 3.74
N CYS A 88 3.92 2.31 2.72
CA CYS A 88 5.07 1.44 2.52
C CYS A 88 6.22 1.84 3.46
N GLY A 89 6.80 0.85 4.14
CA GLY A 89 7.91 1.03 5.07
C GLY A 89 9.27 0.65 4.46
N LYS A 90 10.33 1.40 4.80
CA LYS A 90 11.70 1.04 4.44
C LYS A 90 12.36 0.33 5.60
N VAL A 91 12.61 -0.95 5.48
CA VAL A 91 13.26 -1.78 6.51
C VAL A 91 14.40 -2.61 5.91
N ARG A 92 15.35 -3.03 6.76
CA ARG A 92 16.50 -3.86 6.38
C ARG A 92 16.44 -5.26 6.97
N ARG A 93 15.47 -5.53 7.86
CA ARG A 93 15.32 -6.79 8.58
C ARG A 93 14.00 -7.47 8.19
N ALA A 94 14.04 -8.79 8.10
CA ALA A 94 12.85 -9.60 7.82
C ALA A 94 11.88 -9.70 9.02
N LYS A 95 12.38 -9.47 10.25
CA LYS A 95 11.57 -9.48 11.47
C LYS A 95 11.92 -8.26 12.31
N LEU A 96 10.90 -7.50 12.74
CA LEU A 96 11.05 -6.22 13.43
C LEU A 96 10.72 -6.32 14.94
N PHE A 97 11.17 -7.39 15.60
CA PHE A 97 10.86 -7.60 17.03
C PHE A 97 11.46 -6.52 17.95
N TYR A 98 12.46 -5.79 17.48
CA TYR A 98 13.03 -4.67 18.22
C TYR A 98 12.01 -3.52 18.46
N LEU A 99 10.91 -3.47 17.68
CA LEU A 99 9.85 -2.49 17.90
C LEU A 99 9.10 -2.71 19.22
N ARG A 100 9.22 -3.90 19.81
CA ARG A 100 8.59 -4.21 21.11
C ARG A 100 9.19 -3.39 22.26
N SER A 101 10.50 -3.14 22.22
CA SER A 101 11.22 -2.36 23.22
C SER A 101 11.20 -0.85 22.95
N ARG A 102 10.71 -0.43 21.77
CA ARG A 102 10.72 0.97 21.37
C ARG A 102 9.34 1.59 21.44
N THR A 103 9.26 2.84 21.94
CA THR A 103 8.03 3.60 22.06
C THR A 103 8.16 4.99 21.40
N GLY A 104 7.05 5.62 21.10
CA GLY A 104 6.98 6.97 20.56
C GLY A 104 7.66 7.12 19.19
N LYS A 105 8.49 8.12 19.03
CA LYS A 105 9.17 8.44 17.77
C LYS A 105 10.13 7.35 17.29
N ALA A 106 10.79 6.65 18.22
CA ALA A 106 11.74 5.57 17.91
C ALA A 106 11.07 4.29 17.36
N ALA A 107 9.78 4.11 17.59
CA ALA A 107 8.98 2.99 17.06
C ALA A 107 8.46 3.25 15.64
N LYS A 108 8.57 4.47 15.10
CA LYS A 108 8.10 4.78 13.75
C LYS A 108 9.04 4.22 12.69
N VAL A 109 8.52 3.41 11.79
CA VAL A 109 9.24 2.94 10.59
C VAL A 109 9.29 4.07 9.56
N LYS A 110 10.46 4.28 8.95
CA LYS A 110 10.64 5.26 7.88
C LYS A 110 9.82 4.85 6.66
N ALA A 111 9.12 5.79 6.03
CA ALA A 111 8.40 5.52 4.81
C ALA A 111 9.38 5.27 3.64
N ARG A 112 9.01 4.33 2.76
CA ARG A 112 9.65 4.14 1.46
C ARG A 112 9.06 5.16 0.51
N VAL A 113 9.86 6.10 0.03
CA VAL A 113 9.44 7.01 -1.04
C VAL A 113 9.57 6.27 -2.36
N LEU A 114 8.46 5.93 -2.97
CA LEU A 114 8.42 5.38 -4.34
C LEU A 114 8.54 6.58 -5.29
N LEU A 115 9.73 6.84 -5.77
CA LEU A 115 10.02 7.95 -6.68
C LEU A 115 9.23 7.90 -7.99
N SER A 116 8.78 6.71 -8.41
CA SER A 116 8.08 6.50 -9.67
C SER A 116 6.65 7.04 -9.74
N ALA A 117 5.92 7.10 -8.61
CA ALA A 117 4.53 7.58 -8.60
C ALA A 117 4.42 9.11 -8.56
N ASN A 118 5.44 9.82 -8.04
CA ASN A 118 5.41 11.28 -7.90
C ASN A 118 5.91 12.04 -9.14
N MET A 119 6.66 11.38 -10.04
CA MET A 119 7.10 12.03 -11.28
C MET A 119 5.97 12.18 -12.30
N GLN A 120 5.01 11.27 -12.33
CA GLN A 120 3.87 11.39 -13.25
C GLN A 120 2.85 12.45 -12.82
N GLN A 121 2.75 12.76 -11.52
CA GLN A 121 1.83 13.82 -11.06
C GLN A 121 2.47 15.23 -11.06
N LYS A 122 3.80 15.33 -10.89
CA LYS A 122 4.49 16.62 -11.01
C LYS A 122 4.73 17.08 -12.45
N GLY A 123 4.65 16.18 -13.42
CA GLY A 123 4.78 16.51 -14.85
C GLY A 123 3.51 17.05 -15.51
N ARG A 124 2.38 17.15 -14.77
CA ARG A 124 1.11 17.63 -15.33
C ARG A 124 0.77 19.08 -15.05
N THR A 125 1.63 19.83 -14.41
CA THR A 125 1.42 21.26 -14.15
C THR A 125 2.53 22.16 -14.63
N VAL A 126 3.29 21.75 -15.67
CA VAL A 126 4.01 22.70 -16.50
C VAL A 126 3.14 22.88 -17.74
N GLY A 127 2.43 24.02 -17.74
CA GLY A 127 1.43 24.39 -18.70
C GLY A 127 1.82 24.16 -20.14
N VAL A 128 1.19 23.19 -20.72
CA VAL A 128 0.84 23.31 -22.13
C VAL A 128 -0.32 24.28 -22.14
N LEU A 129 -0.01 25.57 -22.23
CA LEU A 129 -0.98 26.56 -22.68
C LEU A 129 -1.58 26.00 -23.96
N PRO A 130 -2.90 25.82 -24.03
CA PRO A 130 -3.51 25.32 -25.25
C PRO A 130 -3.10 26.24 -26.41
N PHE A 131 -2.67 25.63 -27.50
CA PHE A 131 -2.24 26.26 -28.74
C PHE A 131 -3.18 27.40 -29.21
N LEU A 132 -4.44 27.36 -28.80
CA LEU A 132 -5.44 28.38 -29.00
C LEU A 132 -5.18 29.72 -28.30
N PHE A 133 -4.45 29.74 -27.19
CA PHE A 133 -4.13 31.00 -26.49
C PHE A 133 -2.96 31.75 -27.14
N TYR A 134 -2.08 31.01 -27.83
CA TYR A 134 -0.99 31.62 -28.60
C TYR A 134 -1.51 32.30 -29.87
N GLN A 135 -2.55 31.74 -30.48
CA GLN A 135 -3.19 32.30 -31.66
C GLN A 135 -3.94 33.60 -31.33
N PHE A 136 -4.53 33.68 -30.14
CA PHE A 136 -5.23 34.89 -29.69
C PHE A 136 -4.30 36.04 -29.34
N LEU A 137 -3.10 35.74 -28.83
CA LEU A 137 -2.09 36.76 -28.49
C LEU A 137 -1.35 37.29 -29.74
N CYS A 138 -1.22 36.51 -30.80
CA CYS A 138 -0.68 36.92 -32.10
C CYS A 138 -1.63 37.87 -32.84
N GLN A 139 -2.95 37.62 -32.76
CA GLN A 139 -3.97 38.44 -33.43
C GLN A 139 -4.15 39.81 -32.76
N ALA A 140 -3.88 39.92 -31.44
CA ALA A 140 -3.98 41.15 -30.68
C ALA A 140 -2.76 42.11 -30.88
N ARG A 141 -1.68 41.68 -31.51
CA ARG A 141 -0.45 42.51 -31.73
C ARG A 141 -0.16 42.90 -33.16
N GLY A 142 -1.05 42.62 -34.13
CA GLY A 142 -0.90 43.10 -35.50
C GLY A 142 0.41 42.74 -36.20
N LEU A 143 0.97 41.58 -35.90
CA LEU A 143 2.19 41.08 -36.53
C LEU A 143 1.85 40.01 -37.56
N ASP A 144 1.23 40.42 -38.65
CA ASP A 144 1.07 39.64 -39.88
C ASP A 144 2.38 39.68 -40.71
N TRP A 145 3.43 39.06 -40.19
CA TRP A 145 4.65 38.88 -40.98
C TRP A 145 5.24 37.49 -40.70
N LEU A 146 5.46 36.76 -41.77
CA LEU A 146 6.30 35.57 -41.88
C LEU A 146 5.67 34.20 -41.60
N TRP A 147 4.85 33.70 -42.53
CA TRP A 147 4.91 32.29 -42.92
C TRP A 147 4.70 32.18 -44.44
N GLN A 148 5.74 32.51 -45.22
CA GLN A 148 5.95 31.97 -46.56
C GLN A 148 7.12 31.01 -46.45
N VAL A 149 6.84 29.72 -46.46
CA VAL A 149 7.80 28.65 -46.73
C VAL A 149 7.36 28.03 -48.04
N PRO A 150 8.15 28.13 -49.14
CA PRO A 150 7.84 27.43 -50.39
C PRO A 150 8.17 25.93 -50.24
N LEU A 151 7.50 25.15 -51.03
CA LEU A 151 7.63 23.71 -51.28
C LEU A 151 9.05 23.29 -51.59
#